data_833d48149d142f544ae8847b4cbb1d13
#
_entry.id   833d48149d142f544ae8847b4cbb1d13
#
_cell.length_a   1.000
_cell.length_b   1.000
_cell.length_c   1.000
_cell.angle_alpha   90.00
_cell.angle_beta   90.00
_cell.angle_gamma   90.00
#
_symmetry.space_group_name_H-M   'P 1'
#
loop_
_entity.id
_entity.type
_entity.pdbx_description
1 polymer ?
#
loop_
_entity_poly.entity_id
_entity_poly.type
_entity_poly.pdbx_seq_one_letter_code
_entity_poly.pdbx_strand_id
1 'polypeptide(L)'
;MNTPLTDLLGCRYPIIQTAMGWVADANLVAATSNAGGFGFLAGAVMTLEEIEQGIAAIKAKTDAPFGVNFHMYVPFAEDIVDLCVAQRVKAVS
;
A
#
# COMPACT_ATOMS: atom_id res chain seq x y z
N MET A 1 -3.10 -19.17 -8.77
CA MET A 1 -4.54 -19.17 -8.44
C MET A 1 -5.18 -17.93 -9.02
N ASN A 2 -6.15 -18.07 -9.89
CA ASN A 2 -6.81 -16.93 -10.52
C ASN A 2 -8.19 -16.71 -9.91
N THR A 3 -8.38 -15.58 -9.26
CA THR A 3 -9.66 -15.14 -8.71
C THR A 3 -9.93 -13.71 -9.19
N PRO A 4 -11.19 -13.21 -9.12
CA PRO A 4 -11.44 -11.80 -9.42
C PRO A 4 -10.57 -10.85 -8.58
N LEU A 5 -10.29 -11.19 -7.33
CA LEU A 5 -9.46 -10.37 -6.46
C LEU A 5 -8.00 -10.34 -6.94
N THR A 6 -7.42 -11.50 -7.29
CA THR A 6 -6.03 -11.53 -7.77
C THR A 6 -5.89 -10.81 -9.10
N ASP A 7 -6.88 -10.90 -9.96
CA ASP A 7 -6.88 -10.18 -11.24
C ASP A 7 -6.97 -8.66 -11.01
N LEU A 8 -7.84 -8.23 -10.09
CA LEU A 8 -8.02 -6.82 -9.78
C LEU A 8 -6.76 -6.20 -9.17
N LEU A 9 -6.14 -6.89 -8.22
CA LEU A 9 -5.00 -6.37 -7.48
C LEU A 9 -3.64 -6.66 -8.13
N GLY A 10 -3.63 -7.59 -9.08
CA GLY A 10 -2.38 -7.97 -9.75
C GLY A 10 -1.45 -8.80 -8.88
N CYS A 11 -1.97 -9.50 -7.87
CA CYS A 11 -1.20 -10.36 -6.99
C CYS A 11 -1.41 -11.84 -7.32
N ARG A 12 -0.54 -12.70 -6.78
CA ARG A 12 -0.58 -14.13 -7.07
C ARG A 12 -1.62 -14.87 -6.26
N TYR A 13 -1.77 -14.50 -5.00
CA TYR A 13 -2.66 -15.16 -4.05
C TYR A 13 -3.71 -14.18 -3.54
N PRO A 14 -4.97 -14.64 -3.29
CA PRO A 14 -6.02 -13.77 -2.77
C PRO A 14 -5.86 -13.54 -1.25
N ILE A 15 -4.72 -13.01 -0.86
CA ILE A 15 -4.36 -12.76 0.53
C ILE A 15 -3.97 -11.29 0.64
N ILE A 16 -4.67 -10.58 1.51
CA ILE A 16 -4.40 -9.16 1.76
C ILE A 16 -3.88 -8.99 3.18
N GLN A 17 -2.71 -8.38 3.29
CA GLN A 17 -2.21 -7.92 4.60
C GLN A 17 -2.81 -6.52 4.82
N THR A 18 -3.67 -6.42 5.80
CA THR A 18 -4.34 -5.15 6.11
C THR A 18 -3.40 -4.16 6.76
N ALA A 19 -3.78 -2.89 6.72
CA ALA A 19 -3.03 -1.86 7.42
C ALA A 19 -3.19 -2.03 8.93
N MET A 20 -2.06 -2.13 9.61
CA MET A 20 -2.01 -2.22 11.07
C MET A 20 -1.07 -1.11 11.54
N GLY A 21 -1.59 -0.15 12.30
CA GLY A 21 -0.82 1.00 12.77
C GLY A 21 0.48 0.56 13.43
N TRP A 22 1.57 1.22 13.07
CA TRP A 22 2.94 0.99 13.54
C TRP A 22 3.51 -0.39 13.23
N VAL A 23 2.75 -1.31 12.63
CA VAL A 23 3.19 -2.65 12.24
C VAL A 23 3.35 -2.77 10.73
N ALA A 24 2.34 -2.30 9.98
CA ALA A 24 2.33 -2.39 8.52
C ALA A 24 3.17 -1.27 7.89
N ASP A 25 4.47 -1.35 8.08
CA ASP A 25 5.47 -0.45 7.51
C ASP A 25 5.91 -0.92 6.13
N ALA A 26 6.84 -0.19 5.52
CA ALA A 26 7.33 -0.51 4.19
C ALA A 26 7.97 -1.91 4.10
N ASN A 27 8.62 -2.37 5.17
CA ASN A 27 9.26 -3.68 5.19
C ASN A 27 8.23 -4.80 5.12
N LEU A 28 7.17 -4.73 5.94
CA LEU A 28 6.11 -5.73 5.94
C LEU A 28 5.35 -5.72 4.62
N VAL A 29 5.00 -4.55 4.11
CA VAL A 29 4.28 -4.41 2.85
C VAL A 29 5.08 -5.01 1.70
N ALA A 30 6.36 -4.67 1.59
CA ALA A 30 7.22 -5.20 0.54
C ALA A 30 7.37 -6.72 0.64
N ALA A 31 7.54 -7.25 1.85
CA ALA A 31 7.66 -8.70 2.08
C ALA A 31 6.39 -9.44 1.68
N THR A 32 5.23 -8.92 2.06
CA THR A 32 3.93 -9.51 1.72
C THR A 32 3.72 -9.52 0.21
N SER A 33 3.98 -8.39 -0.44
CA SER A 33 3.77 -8.27 -1.88
C SER A 33 4.77 -9.14 -2.66
N ASN A 34 6.01 -9.23 -2.22
CA ASN A 34 6.99 -10.13 -2.82
C ASN A 34 6.61 -11.61 -2.68
N ALA A 35 5.95 -11.97 -1.59
CA ALA A 35 5.48 -13.34 -1.37
C ALA A 35 4.27 -13.71 -2.23
N GLY A 36 3.70 -12.76 -2.95
CA GLY A 36 2.56 -12.98 -3.84
C GLY A 36 1.21 -12.55 -3.29
N GLY A 37 1.16 -12.04 -2.07
CA GLY A 37 -0.02 -11.41 -1.50
C GLY A 37 -0.11 -9.94 -1.89
N PHE A 38 -0.96 -9.19 -1.19
CA PHE A 38 -1.12 -7.76 -1.43
C PHE A 38 -1.06 -7.02 -0.09
N GLY A 39 -0.07 -6.16 0.08
CA GLY A 39 0.12 -5.43 1.33
C GLY A 39 -0.37 -3.99 1.25
N PHE A 40 -0.95 -3.51 2.36
CA PHE A 40 -1.35 -2.10 2.52
C PHE A 40 -0.44 -1.41 3.54
N LEU A 41 0.16 -0.29 3.13
CA LEU A 41 0.92 0.57 4.02
C LEU A 41 -0.05 1.27 5.00
N ALA A 42 0.29 1.27 6.29
CA ALA A 42 -0.56 1.84 7.33
C ALA A 42 -0.41 3.38 7.36
N GLY A 43 -0.91 4.04 6.34
CA GLY A 43 -0.79 5.49 6.19
C GLY A 43 -1.62 6.30 7.18
N ALA A 44 -2.62 5.67 7.83
CA ALA A 44 -3.49 6.35 8.78
C ALA A 44 -2.74 6.94 9.99
N VAL A 45 -1.58 6.37 10.35
CA VAL A 45 -0.75 6.81 11.47
C VAL A 45 0.48 7.59 11.00
N MET A 46 0.51 7.99 9.75
CA MET A 46 1.65 8.64 9.11
C MET A 46 1.32 10.06 8.67
N THR A 47 2.34 10.91 8.62
CA THR A 47 2.23 12.19 7.93
C THR A 47 2.31 11.97 6.42
N LEU A 48 1.95 12.99 5.62
CA LEU A 48 2.07 12.91 4.16
C LEU A 48 3.51 12.59 3.74
N GLU A 49 4.49 13.22 4.38
CA GLU A 49 5.90 12.98 4.10
C GLU A 49 6.31 11.54 4.42
N GLU A 50 5.83 11.00 5.54
CA GLU A 50 6.10 9.62 5.92
C GLU A 50 5.47 8.62 4.94
N ILE A 51 4.27 8.92 4.43
CA ILE A 51 3.63 8.09 3.39
C ILE A 51 4.47 8.11 2.12
N GLU A 52 4.93 9.29 1.70
CA GLU A 52 5.78 9.42 0.52
C GLU A 52 7.08 8.61 0.66
N GLN A 53 7.73 8.73 1.80
CA GLN A 53 8.94 7.96 2.10
C GLN A 53 8.65 6.46 2.15
N GLY A 54 7.52 6.06 2.71
CA GLY A 54 7.08 4.67 2.78
C GLY A 54 6.86 4.08 1.39
N ILE A 55 6.19 4.80 0.51
CA ILE A 55 5.99 4.38 -0.88
C ILE A 55 7.33 4.20 -1.60
N ALA A 56 8.23 5.15 -1.45
CA ALA A 56 9.56 5.07 -2.06
C ALA A 56 10.34 3.85 -1.52
N ALA A 57 10.27 3.60 -0.22
CA ALA A 57 10.95 2.46 0.41
C ALA A 57 10.37 1.12 -0.08
N ILE A 58 9.06 1.02 -0.26
CA ILE A 58 8.42 -0.18 -0.81
C ILE A 58 8.91 -0.41 -2.24
N LYS A 59 8.88 0.62 -3.08
CA LYS A 59 9.30 0.52 -4.48
C LYS A 59 10.76 0.15 -4.64
N ALA A 60 11.60 0.52 -3.69
CA ALA A 60 13.00 0.14 -3.68
C ALA A 60 13.20 -1.35 -3.37
N LYS A 61 12.23 -1.99 -2.74
CA LYS A 61 12.33 -3.39 -2.28
C LYS A 61 11.54 -4.36 -3.15
N THR A 62 10.55 -3.89 -3.90
CA THR A 62 9.68 -4.77 -4.71
C THR A 62 9.14 -4.03 -5.92
N ASP A 63 8.91 -4.79 -7.00
CA ASP A 63 8.16 -4.34 -8.17
C ASP A 63 6.69 -4.78 -8.08
N ALA A 64 6.33 -5.55 -7.06
CA ALA A 64 4.98 -6.07 -6.89
C ALA A 64 4.00 -4.95 -6.48
N PRO A 65 2.72 -5.07 -6.84
CA PRO A 65 1.72 -4.07 -6.47
C PRO A 65 1.44 -4.08 -4.97
N PHE A 66 1.08 -2.90 -4.48
CA PHE A 66 0.71 -2.70 -3.07
C PHE A 66 -0.33 -1.58 -2.96
N GLY A 67 -0.89 -1.41 -1.78
CA GLY A 67 -1.86 -0.36 -1.51
C GLY A 67 -1.44 0.54 -0.36
N VAL A 68 -2.19 1.62 -0.18
CA VAL A 68 -2.02 2.57 0.92
C VAL A 68 -3.36 2.77 1.62
N ASN A 69 -3.35 2.65 2.93
CA ASN A 69 -4.52 2.93 3.78
C ASN A 69 -4.38 4.34 4.37
N PHE A 70 -5.49 5.06 4.44
CA PHE A 70 -5.55 6.36 5.12
C PHE A 70 -7.00 6.69 5.48
N HIS A 71 -7.18 7.73 6.30
CA HIS A 71 -8.49 8.22 6.69
C HIS A 71 -8.85 9.49 5.93
N MET A 72 -10.09 9.59 5.47
CA MET A 72 -10.57 10.75 4.71
C MET A 72 -10.74 12.02 5.56
N TYR A 73 -10.77 11.89 6.88
CA TYR A 73 -10.95 13.05 7.75
C TYR A 73 -9.66 13.82 8.07
N VAL A 74 -8.50 13.32 7.64
CA VAL A 74 -7.25 14.08 7.83
C VAL A 74 -7.23 15.28 6.87
N PRO A 75 -6.63 16.43 7.29
CA PRO A 75 -6.64 17.63 6.44
C PRO A 75 -5.93 17.46 5.10
N PHE A 76 -5.00 16.53 5.00
CA PHE A 76 -4.20 16.26 3.80
C PHE A 76 -4.66 15.01 3.02
N ALA A 77 -5.92 14.58 3.21
CA ALA A 77 -6.43 13.38 2.53
C ALA A 77 -6.36 13.49 1.00
N GLU A 78 -6.71 14.65 0.44
CA GLU A 78 -6.61 14.86 -1.00
C GLU A 78 -5.17 14.77 -1.49
N ASP A 79 -4.22 15.28 -0.71
CA ASP A 79 -2.80 15.19 -1.05
C ASP A 79 -2.32 13.74 -1.06
N ILE A 80 -2.85 12.90 -0.15
CA ILE A 80 -2.53 11.46 -0.15
C ILE A 80 -3.05 10.79 -1.43
N VAL A 81 -4.27 11.11 -1.84
CA VAL A 81 -4.84 10.57 -3.08
C VAL A 81 -4.00 10.99 -4.28
N ASP A 82 -3.64 12.26 -4.37
CA ASP A 82 -2.82 12.77 -5.46
C ASP A 82 -1.44 12.09 -5.49
N LEU A 83 -0.84 11.89 -4.33
CA LEU A 83 0.44 11.19 -4.20
C LEU A 83 0.32 9.73 -4.69
N CYS A 84 -0.74 9.03 -4.27
CA CYS A 84 -0.96 7.64 -4.68
C CYS A 84 -1.16 7.52 -6.19
N VAL A 85 -1.90 8.45 -6.79
CA VAL A 85 -2.10 8.49 -8.24
C VAL A 85 -0.76 8.76 -8.95
N ALA A 86 0.00 9.74 -8.50
CA ALA A 86 1.29 10.10 -9.10
C ALA A 86 2.30 8.95 -9.01
N GLN A 87 2.29 8.22 -7.90
CA GLN A 87 3.22 7.10 -7.67
C GLN A 87 2.67 5.76 -8.18
N ARG A 88 1.50 5.75 -8.80
CA ARG A 88 0.86 4.55 -9.36
C ARG A 88 0.65 3.44 -8.32
N VAL A 89 0.26 3.81 -7.13
CA VAL A 89 -0.15 2.86 -6.10
C VAL A 89 -1.40 2.12 -6.58
N LYS A 90 -1.44 0.81 -6.43
CA LYS A 90 -2.45 -0.03 -7.07
C LYS A 90 -3.84 0.15 -6.48
N ALA A 91 -3.93 0.36 -5.17
CA ALA A 91 -5.21 0.48 -4.49
C ALA A 91 -5.08 1.37 -3.25
N VAL A 92 -6.18 1.99 -2.86
CA VAL A 92 -6.28 2.75 -1.62
C VAL A 92 -7.45 2.22 -0.79
N SER A 93 -7.33 2.34 0.51
CA SER A 93 -8.41 1.95 1.40
C SER A 93 -8.60 2.94 2.55
#